data_3b734c1f4d1c00421311348e1733cb06
#
_entry.id   3b734c1f4d1c00421311348e1733cb06
#
_cell.length_a   1.000
_cell.length_b   1.000
_cell.length_c   1.000
_cell.angle_alpha   90.00
_cell.angle_beta   90.00
_cell.angle_gamma   90.00
#
_symmetry.space_group_name_H-M   'P 1'
#
loop_
_entity.id
_entity.type
_entity.pdbx_description
1 polymer ?
#
loop_
_entity_poly.entity_id
_entity_poly.type
_entity_poly.pdbx_seq_one_letter_code
_entity_poly.pdbx_strand_id
1 'polypeptide(L)'
;MVAWGITFFIGLFLGAYPANAQTTLPLPATVKVESIQALSNFPDGIKFSFKAQADPNTPLIKWLELAYRLDGEVETIIRHQNLDSGAALTADVTVDTHKDYLPPGSRISYYWLLGTEQGDIYETSPQQLTYQDNRYPFKELKNGLFTVRWYQGDAGFGQAAMNRVMITVDKLSQLYKVKPDRQINLTIYPDSRTMFTALPPNTQEWVGGQAIPELGTIVLAIAPGDTTELGRSIPHEVSHQVIYQATRNPYNLTPKWLDEGLAVNNQDQLDGFLLEAFEHARDERTLFPLRVLNGSFPADSQLSFLAYGQSVQVVRYILKKYGDAGMEKILASFKQGVSYDEAIQSGLGISLDQLDREWKQSIGYPVSELPPATPTPEPPVPSPTLYASPTPTQELVPIVTPAATQALVPVGTPATEVAATAGNPLPTMPLEASSPISRNTTVTANGENSSGNSNILIGALAGTALVLMGGLAFLVTNVLRKRP
;
A
#
# COMPACT_ATOMS: atom_id res chain seq x y z
N MET A 1 -55.23 46.41 13.50
CA MET A 1 -54.48 46.14 12.25
C MET A 1 -53.85 44.75 12.42
N VAL A 2 -54.40 43.74 11.76
CA VAL A 2 -54.00 42.36 11.83
C VAL A 2 -53.07 42.08 10.65
N ALA A 3 -51.80 41.75 10.95
CA ALA A 3 -50.84 41.36 9.90
C ALA A 3 -50.86 39.85 9.78
N TRP A 4 -51.21 39.33 8.62
CA TRP A 4 -51.17 37.96 8.19
C TRP A 4 -49.73 37.59 7.74
N GLY A 5 -49.07 36.68 8.50
CA GLY A 5 -47.80 36.07 8.05
C GLY A 5 -48.11 34.83 7.23
N ILE A 6 -47.71 34.86 5.97
CA ILE A 6 -47.75 33.71 5.05
C ILE A 6 -46.44 32.90 5.28
N THR A 7 -46.59 31.72 5.88
CA THR A 7 -45.49 30.75 6.04
C THR A 7 -45.46 29.88 4.79
N PHE A 8 -44.41 30.05 3.96
CA PHE A 8 -44.12 29.14 2.84
C PHE A 8 -43.46 27.87 3.39
N PHE A 9 -44.19 26.75 3.31
CA PHE A 9 -43.63 25.40 3.48
C PHE A 9 -42.94 25.00 2.17
N ILE A 10 -41.62 25.01 2.11
CA ILE A 10 -40.86 24.37 1.04
C ILE A 10 -40.75 22.89 1.44
N GLY A 11 -41.60 22.05 0.86
CA GLY A 11 -41.46 20.60 0.94
C GLY A 11 -40.27 20.14 0.13
N LEU A 12 -39.16 19.80 0.76
CA LEU A 12 -38.07 19.06 0.13
C LEU A 12 -38.57 17.61 -0.11
N PHE A 13 -38.99 17.33 -1.33
CA PHE A 13 -39.10 15.96 -1.81
C PHE A 13 -37.69 15.42 -2.07
N LEU A 14 -37.08 14.84 -1.06
CA LEU A 14 -35.97 13.91 -1.20
C LEU A 14 -36.55 12.63 -1.81
N GLY A 15 -36.51 12.54 -3.14
CA GLY A 15 -36.71 11.29 -3.86
C GLY A 15 -35.57 10.32 -3.43
N ALA A 16 -35.86 9.51 -2.41
CA ALA A 16 -35.04 8.33 -2.14
C ALA A 16 -35.24 7.40 -3.36
N TYR A 17 -34.23 7.33 -4.23
CA TYR A 17 -34.09 6.18 -5.11
C TYR A 17 -33.92 4.97 -4.18
N PRO A 18 -34.79 3.94 -4.28
CA PRO A 18 -34.54 2.71 -3.58
C PRO A 18 -33.28 2.11 -4.25
N ALA A 19 -32.12 2.22 -3.59
CA ALA A 19 -31.09 1.24 -3.78
C ALA A 19 -31.74 -0.09 -3.34
N ASN A 20 -32.18 -0.91 -4.30
CA ASN A 20 -32.56 -2.29 -4.05
C ASN A 20 -31.29 -3.01 -3.60
N ALA A 21 -30.93 -2.89 -2.33
CA ALA A 21 -30.07 -3.84 -1.68
C ALA A 21 -30.84 -5.17 -1.75
N GLN A 22 -30.50 -6.02 -2.70
CA GLN A 22 -31.03 -7.38 -2.76
C GLN A 22 -30.68 -8.02 -1.42
N THR A 23 -31.72 -8.35 -0.65
CA THR A 23 -31.55 -8.97 0.66
C THR A 23 -31.03 -10.38 0.43
N THR A 24 -29.84 -10.67 0.90
CA THR A 24 -29.30 -12.03 0.87
C THR A 24 -29.98 -12.89 1.95
N LEU A 25 -30.13 -14.15 1.67
CA LEU A 25 -30.69 -15.14 2.58
C LEU A 25 -29.58 -16.09 3.06
N PRO A 26 -29.69 -16.66 4.27
CA PRO A 26 -28.77 -17.70 4.71
C PRO A 26 -28.94 -18.95 3.82
N LEU A 27 -27.89 -19.76 3.68
CA LEU A 27 -27.96 -21.00 2.92
C LEU A 27 -29.10 -21.88 3.41
N PRO A 28 -29.95 -22.42 2.52
CA PRO A 28 -31.01 -23.34 2.90
C PRO A 28 -30.41 -24.68 3.38
N ALA A 29 -31.08 -25.34 4.30
CA ALA A 29 -30.63 -26.63 4.85
C ALA A 29 -30.49 -27.73 3.78
N THR A 30 -31.10 -27.55 2.60
CA THR A 30 -31.02 -28.42 1.43
C THR A 30 -29.73 -28.25 0.63
N VAL A 31 -28.88 -27.25 0.96
CA VAL A 31 -27.53 -27.09 0.40
C VAL A 31 -26.50 -27.54 1.43
N LYS A 32 -25.82 -28.65 1.16
CA LYS A 32 -24.77 -29.20 2.04
C LYS A 32 -23.40 -28.76 1.54
N VAL A 33 -22.78 -27.81 2.27
CA VAL A 33 -21.43 -27.35 1.98
C VAL A 33 -20.43 -28.44 2.35
N GLU A 34 -19.63 -28.87 1.37
CA GLU A 34 -18.54 -29.85 1.55
C GLU A 34 -17.24 -29.14 1.92
N SER A 35 -16.91 -28.03 1.23
CA SER A 35 -15.72 -27.25 1.51
C SER A 35 -15.83 -25.81 1.03
N ILE A 36 -15.26 -24.90 1.83
CA ILE A 36 -14.95 -23.51 1.47
C ILE A 36 -13.49 -23.31 1.81
N GLN A 37 -12.64 -23.06 0.82
CA GLN A 37 -11.20 -22.96 0.99
C GLN A 37 -10.64 -21.75 0.26
N ALA A 38 -9.56 -21.19 0.83
CA ALA A 38 -8.72 -20.21 0.16
C ALA A 38 -7.26 -20.56 0.42
N LEU A 39 -6.45 -20.57 -0.64
CA LEU A 39 -5.03 -20.90 -0.60
C LEU A 39 -4.22 -19.74 -1.15
N SER A 40 -3.23 -19.30 -0.37
CA SER A 40 -2.20 -18.38 -0.83
C SER A 40 -1.22 -19.12 -1.73
N ASN A 41 -1.04 -18.64 -2.96
CA ASN A 41 0.03 -19.05 -3.88
C ASN A 41 0.95 -17.84 -4.08
N PHE A 42 1.64 -17.45 -3.03
CA PHE A 42 2.48 -16.26 -3.05
C PHE A 42 3.71 -16.46 -3.97
N PRO A 43 4.09 -15.50 -4.82
CA PRO A 43 3.47 -14.17 -5.01
C PRO A 43 2.34 -14.12 -6.07
N ASP A 44 1.98 -15.25 -6.69
CA ASP A 44 1.19 -15.30 -7.92
C ASP A 44 -0.30 -15.02 -7.70
N GLY A 45 -0.84 -15.33 -6.50
CA GLY A 45 -2.25 -15.07 -6.26
C GLY A 45 -2.88 -15.86 -5.12
N ILE A 46 -4.21 -15.84 -5.13
CA ILE A 46 -5.04 -16.56 -4.17
C ILE A 46 -6.05 -17.41 -4.92
N LYS A 47 -6.09 -18.71 -4.62
CA LYS A 47 -7.11 -19.61 -5.14
C LYS A 47 -8.21 -19.78 -4.10
N PHE A 48 -9.43 -19.42 -4.46
CA PHE A 48 -10.66 -19.67 -3.69
C PHE A 48 -11.42 -20.83 -4.32
N SER A 49 -11.89 -21.76 -3.49
CA SER A 49 -12.63 -22.95 -3.93
C SER A 49 -13.89 -23.12 -3.10
N PHE A 50 -14.98 -23.46 -3.76
CA PHE A 50 -16.26 -23.78 -3.15
C PHE A 50 -16.75 -25.11 -3.67
N LYS A 51 -17.25 -25.97 -2.76
CA LYS A 51 -17.94 -27.23 -3.11
C LYS A 51 -19.13 -27.45 -2.20
N ALA A 52 -20.27 -27.75 -2.81
CA ALA A 52 -21.49 -28.11 -2.09
C ALA A 52 -22.35 -29.06 -2.93
N GLN A 53 -23.27 -29.74 -2.26
CA GLN A 53 -24.31 -30.56 -2.89
C GLN A 53 -25.67 -29.93 -2.59
N ALA A 54 -26.52 -29.83 -3.62
CA ALA A 54 -27.90 -29.41 -3.50
C ALA A 54 -28.82 -30.64 -3.51
N ASP A 55 -29.72 -30.74 -2.56
CA ASP A 55 -30.76 -31.75 -2.56
C ASP A 55 -31.76 -31.49 -3.72
N PRO A 56 -32.47 -32.51 -4.26
CA PRO A 56 -33.42 -32.34 -5.39
C PRO A 56 -34.53 -31.28 -5.16
N ASN A 57 -34.82 -30.96 -3.90
CA ASN A 57 -35.83 -29.97 -3.53
C ASN A 57 -35.25 -28.56 -3.38
N THR A 58 -33.97 -28.38 -3.61
CA THR A 58 -33.33 -27.05 -3.57
C THR A 58 -33.74 -26.27 -4.83
N PRO A 59 -34.11 -24.97 -4.71
CA PRO A 59 -34.25 -24.12 -5.86
C PRO A 59 -33.01 -24.19 -6.76
N LEU A 60 -33.22 -24.23 -8.08
CA LEU A 60 -32.11 -24.40 -9.02
C LEU A 60 -31.13 -23.23 -8.93
N ILE A 61 -29.90 -23.52 -8.45
CA ILE A 61 -28.81 -22.57 -8.39
C ILE A 61 -28.22 -22.41 -9.80
N LYS A 62 -28.14 -21.18 -10.30
CA LYS A 62 -27.68 -20.84 -11.64
C LYS A 62 -26.26 -20.30 -11.67
N TRP A 63 -25.85 -19.63 -10.60
CA TRP A 63 -24.53 -19.00 -10.53
C TRP A 63 -23.97 -19.00 -9.11
N LEU A 64 -22.66 -18.91 -9.04
CA LEU A 64 -21.89 -18.68 -7.82
C LEU A 64 -21.10 -17.38 -7.98
N GLU A 65 -20.99 -16.61 -6.93
CA GLU A 65 -20.11 -15.44 -6.87
C GLU A 65 -19.24 -15.53 -5.64
N LEU A 66 -17.92 -15.34 -5.84
CA LEU A 66 -17.02 -15.04 -4.76
C LEU A 66 -17.12 -13.55 -4.44
N ALA A 67 -17.50 -13.22 -3.23
CA ALA A 67 -17.41 -11.87 -2.67
C ALA A 67 -16.25 -11.83 -1.69
N TYR A 68 -15.29 -10.92 -1.88
CA TYR A 68 -14.17 -10.75 -0.96
C TYR A 68 -13.83 -9.27 -0.76
N ARG A 69 -13.28 -8.98 0.42
CA ARG A 69 -12.88 -7.63 0.82
C ARG A 69 -11.58 -7.70 1.60
N LEU A 70 -10.67 -6.78 1.29
CA LEU A 70 -9.45 -6.57 2.06
C LEU A 70 -9.78 -5.91 3.41
N ASP A 71 -9.09 -6.33 4.45
CA ASP A 71 -9.27 -5.71 5.76
C ASP A 71 -8.80 -4.26 5.70
N GLY A 72 -9.71 -3.34 6.02
CA GLY A 72 -9.47 -1.91 5.90
C GLY A 72 -10.10 -1.23 4.71
N GLU A 73 -10.45 -1.98 3.69
CA GLU A 73 -11.18 -1.46 2.55
C GLU A 73 -12.70 -1.50 2.80
N VAL A 74 -13.40 -0.57 2.19
CA VAL A 74 -14.88 -0.51 2.23
C VAL A 74 -15.48 -1.35 1.09
N GLU A 75 -14.78 -1.40 -0.03
CA GLU A 75 -15.25 -2.03 -1.25
C GLU A 75 -15.20 -3.56 -1.16
N THR A 76 -16.28 -4.20 -1.61
CA THR A 76 -16.35 -5.66 -1.79
C THR A 76 -16.20 -5.97 -3.28
N ILE A 77 -15.21 -6.80 -3.58
CA ILE A 77 -14.92 -7.25 -4.95
C ILE A 77 -15.70 -8.53 -5.21
N ILE A 78 -16.42 -8.58 -6.35
CA ILE A 78 -17.25 -9.74 -6.75
C ILE A 78 -16.65 -10.41 -7.98
N ARG A 79 -16.62 -11.74 -7.98
CA ARG A 79 -16.21 -12.58 -9.13
C ARG A 79 -17.31 -13.59 -9.43
N HIS A 80 -17.94 -13.42 -10.56
CA HIS A 80 -19.08 -14.21 -11.02
C HIS A 80 -18.67 -15.47 -11.78
N GLN A 81 -19.37 -16.58 -11.54
CA GLN A 81 -19.24 -17.83 -12.29
C GLN A 81 -20.63 -18.44 -12.53
N ASN A 82 -20.99 -18.63 -13.80
CA ASN A 82 -22.19 -19.40 -14.15
C ASN A 82 -21.98 -20.89 -13.87
N LEU A 83 -23.03 -21.56 -13.45
CA LEU A 83 -23.03 -23.00 -13.22
C LEU A 83 -23.76 -23.73 -14.37
N ASP A 84 -23.18 -24.85 -14.77
CA ASP A 84 -23.92 -25.83 -15.54
C ASP A 84 -24.99 -26.50 -14.66
N SER A 85 -26.09 -26.95 -15.25
CA SER A 85 -27.19 -27.57 -14.53
C SER A 85 -26.74 -28.89 -13.85
N GLY A 86 -26.90 -28.98 -12.52
CA GLY A 86 -26.57 -30.19 -11.75
C GLY A 86 -26.71 -29.97 -10.24
N ALA A 87 -26.70 -31.08 -9.49
CA ALA A 87 -26.77 -31.06 -8.03
C ALA A 87 -25.44 -30.66 -7.39
N ALA A 88 -24.31 -30.82 -8.10
CA ALA A 88 -22.98 -30.45 -7.63
C ALA A 88 -22.70 -28.97 -7.89
N LEU A 89 -22.49 -28.20 -6.82
CA LEU A 89 -22.16 -26.77 -6.87
C LEU A 89 -20.67 -26.60 -6.65
N THR A 90 -19.92 -26.29 -7.71
CA THR A 90 -18.47 -26.19 -7.64
C THR A 90 -17.98 -24.90 -8.30
N ALA A 91 -17.12 -24.15 -7.63
CA ALA A 91 -16.44 -22.99 -8.20
C ALA A 91 -14.98 -22.92 -7.76
N ASP A 92 -14.12 -22.55 -8.69
CA ASP A 92 -12.72 -22.19 -8.46
C ASP A 92 -12.46 -20.79 -9.04
N VAL A 93 -12.05 -19.87 -8.19
CA VAL A 93 -11.71 -18.48 -8.58
C VAL A 93 -10.27 -18.19 -8.18
N THR A 94 -9.47 -17.70 -9.12
CA THR A 94 -8.10 -17.25 -8.86
C THR A 94 -8.04 -15.72 -8.94
N VAL A 95 -7.53 -15.09 -7.89
CA VAL A 95 -7.20 -13.67 -7.85
C VAL A 95 -5.71 -13.53 -8.14
N ASP A 96 -5.38 -12.83 -9.22
CA ASP A 96 -4.01 -12.60 -9.68
C ASP A 96 -3.42 -11.38 -8.93
N THR A 97 -2.45 -11.62 -8.05
CA THR A 97 -1.79 -10.57 -7.25
C THR A 97 -0.61 -9.89 -7.97
N HIS A 98 -0.29 -10.29 -9.19
CA HIS A 98 0.62 -9.52 -10.03
C HIS A 98 -0.04 -8.26 -10.62
N LYS A 99 -1.37 -8.31 -10.81
CA LYS A 99 -2.15 -7.15 -11.29
C LYS A 99 -2.52 -6.20 -10.17
N ASP A 100 -3.01 -6.79 -9.07
CA ASP A 100 -3.46 -6.07 -7.89
C ASP A 100 -2.56 -6.49 -6.73
N TYR A 101 -1.41 -5.83 -6.59
CA TYR A 101 -0.41 -6.20 -5.59
C TYR A 101 -1.00 -6.29 -4.18
N LEU A 102 -0.77 -7.42 -3.54
CA LEU A 102 -1.07 -7.64 -2.13
C LEU A 102 0.21 -8.00 -1.37
N PRO A 103 0.56 -7.26 -0.32
CA PRO A 103 1.69 -7.60 0.53
C PRO A 103 1.41 -8.85 1.35
N PRO A 104 2.46 -9.61 1.73
CA PRO A 104 2.30 -10.70 2.68
C PRO A 104 1.82 -10.15 4.04
N GLY A 105 0.86 -10.83 4.65
CA GLY A 105 0.20 -10.40 5.87
C GLY A 105 -1.17 -9.73 5.62
N SER A 106 -1.55 -9.44 4.38
CA SER A 106 -2.88 -8.92 4.04
C SER A 106 -3.99 -9.85 4.50
N ARG A 107 -5.01 -9.29 5.15
CA ARG A 107 -6.17 -10.04 5.61
C ARG A 107 -7.34 -9.84 4.67
N ILE A 108 -8.05 -10.93 4.39
CA ILE A 108 -9.14 -10.98 3.42
C ILE A 108 -10.32 -11.66 4.09
N SER A 109 -11.47 -10.98 4.09
CA SER A 109 -12.76 -11.58 4.42
C SER A 109 -13.44 -12.00 3.12
N TYR A 110 -13.96 -13.22 3.04
CA TYR A 110 -14.62 -13.70 1.83
C TYR A 110 -15.80 -14.60 2.15
N TYR A 111 -16.76 -14.65 1.25
CA TYR A 111 -17.94 -15.51 1.30
C TYR A 111 -18.44 -15.80 -0.11
N TRP A 112 -19.31 -16.77 -0.24
CA TRP A 112 -19.91 -17.14 -1.51
C TRP A 112 -21.39 -16.74 -1.55
N LEU A 113 -21.82 -16.23 -2.70
CA LEU A 113 -23.21 -15.97 -3.03
C LEU A 113 -23.67 -17.03 -4.03
N LEU A 114 -24.90 -17.53 -3.85
CA LEU A 114 -25.53 -18.54 -4.67
C LEU A 114 -26.85 -17.96 -5.20
N GLY A 115 -26.93 -17.71 -6.50
CA GLY A 115 -28.14 -17.16 -7.10
C GLY A 115 -29.02 -18.21 -7.77
N THR A 116 -30.32 -18.13 -7.50
CA THR A 116 -31.32 -19.03 -8.07
C THR A 116 -31.91 -18.49 -9.37
N GLU A 117 -32.60 -19.35 -10.11
CA GLU A 117 -33.40 -18.95 -11.30
C GLU A 117 -34.55 -18.02 -10.92
N GLN A 118 -35.08 -18.10 -9.70
CA GLN A 118 -36.19 -17.28 -9.22
C GLN A 118 -35.75 -15.89 -8.73
N GLY A 119 -34.43 -15.65 -8.65
CA GLY A 119 -33.86 -14.38 -8.21
C GLY A 119 -33.50 -14.32 -6.72
N ASP A 120 -33.67 -15.39 -5.95
CA ASP A 120 -33.18 -15.46 -4.59
C ASP A 120 -31.65 -15.57 -4.57
N ILE A 121 -31.03 -14.89 -3.59
CA ILE A 121 -29.58 -14.94 -3.38
C ILE A 121 -29.32 -15.46 -1.97
N TYR A 122 -28.63 -16.57 -1.89
CA TYR A 122 -28.14 -17.15 -0.62
C TYR A 122 -26.68 -16.79 -0.38
N GLU A 123 -26.28 -16.64 0.89
CA GLU A 123 -24.91 -16.37 1.25
C GLU A 123 -24.35 -17.39 2.24
N THR A 124 -23.05 -17.69 2.12
CA THR A 124 -22.32 -18.48 3.11
C THR A 124 -21.84 -17.59 4.26
N SER A 125 -21.59 -18.19 5.42
CA SER A 125 -20.91 -17.48 6.51
C SER A 125 -19.54 -16.97 6.05
N PRO A 126 -19.16 -15.71 6.39
CA PRO A 126 -17.86 -15.16 6.03
C PRO A 126 -16.68 -15.98 6.59
N GLN A 127 -15.67 -16.15 5.78
CA GLN A 127 -14.40 -16.79 6.10
C GLN A 127 -13.28 -15.75 6.11
N GLN A 128 -12.16 -16.07 6.75
CA GLN A 128 -10.98 -15.21 6.82
C GLN A 128 -9.77 -15.93 6.24
N LEU A 129 -8.98 -15.21 5.43
CA LEU A 129 -7.67 -15.64 4.95
C LEU A 129 -6.65 -14.56 5.32
N THR A 130 -5.46 -14.96 5.74
CA THR A 130 -4.29 -14.08 5.71
C THR A 130 -3.42 -14.51 4.52
N TYR A 131 -3.23 -13.61 3.56
CA TYR A 131 -2.35 -13.84 2.42
C TYR A 131 -0.90 -13.85 2.91
N GLN A 132 -0.20 -14.94 2.73
CA GLN A 132 1.12 -15.16 3.31
C GLN A 132 2.10 -15.66 2.25
N ASP A 133 3.38 -15.27 2.44
CA ASP A 133 4.47 -15.87 1.70
C ASP A 133 4.73 -17.29 2.22
N ASN A 134 4.24 -18.28 1.50
CA ASN A 134 4.37 -19.68 1.83
C ASN A 134 5.61 -20.37 1.23
N ARG A 135 6.50 -19.60 0.58
CA ARG A 135 7.78 -20.09 0.04
C ARG A 135 8.79 -20.41 1.16
N TYR A 136 8.60 -19.81 2.35
CA TYR A 136 9.51 -19.96 3.49
C TYR A 136 8.75 -20.41 4.75
N PRO A 137 9.41 -21.16 5.67
CA PRO A 137 8.81 -21.62 6.92
C PRO A 137 8.76 -20.53 7.99
N PHE A 138 7.93 -19.51 7.79
CA PHE A 138 7.80 -18.41 8.75
C PHE A 138 7.34 -18.90 10.13
N LYS A 139 8.04 -18.43 11.16
CA LYS A 139 7.61 -18.45 12.56
C LYS A 139 6.71 -17.25 12.82
N GLU A 140 5.87 -17.33 13.84
CA GLU A 140 4.93 -16.27 14.17
C GLU A 140 4.89 -16.02 15.68
N LEU A 141 4.84 -14.75 16.07
CA LEU A 141 4.59 -14.30 17.42
C LEU A 141 3.48 -13.25 17.40
N LYS A 142 2.49 -13.41 18.30
CA LYS A 142 1.34 -12.50 18.41
C LYS A 142 1.31 -11.81 19.77
N ASN A 143 0.98 -10.51 19.77
CA ASN A 143 0.70 -9.75 20.99
C ASN A 143 -0.42 -8.73 20.70
N GLY A 144 -1.64 -9.02 21.15
CA GLY A 144 -2.82 -8.20 20.89
C GLY A 144 -3.08 -8.01 19.38
N LEU A 145 -3.04 -6.77 18.92
CA LEU A 145 -3.25 -6.42 17.51
C LEU A 145 -2.00 -6.64 16.62
N PHE A 146 -0.88 -7.05 17.21
CA PHE A 146 0.39 -7.13 16.49
C PHE A 146 0.78 -8.57 16.22
N THR A 147 1.23 -8.83 14.98
CA THR A 147 1.80 -10.11 14.57
C THR A 147 3.18 -9.87 13.96
N VAL A 148 4.20 -10.54 14.45
CA VAL A 148 5.54 -10.54 13.87
C VAL A 148 5.82 -11.91 13.28
N ARG A 149 6.27 -11.95 12.02
CA ARG A 149 6.66 -13.16 11.30
C ARG A 149 8.09 -13.06 10.83
N TRP A 150 8.85 -14.15 10.99
CA TRP A 150 10.22 -14.26 10.52
C TRP A 150 10.55 -15.72 10.23
N TYR A 151 11.50 -16.02 9.34
CA TYR A 151 11.87 -17.42 9.08
C TYR A 151 13.34 -17.75 9.38
N GLN A 152 14.25 -16.77 9.38
CA GLN A 152 15.62 -16.95 9.86
C GLN A 152 15.81 -16.30 11.25
N GLY A 153 16.73 -16.86 12.04
CA GLY A 153 16.89 -16.51 13.44
C GLY A 153 16.09 -17.40 14.39
N ASP A 154 16.33 -17.28 15.66
CA ASP A 154 15.68 -18.05 16.74
C ASP A 154 14.41 -17.35 17.28
N ALA A 155 13.85 -17.89 18.36
CA ALA A 155 12.70 -17.27 19.03
C ALA A 155 13.07 -15.94 19.71
N GLY A 156 14.33 -15.78 20.14
CA GLY A 156 14.84 -14.55 20.75
C GLY A 156 14.82 -13.37 19.77
N PHE A 157 15.15 -13.62 18.50
CA PHE A 157 15.06 -12.61 17.46
C PHE A 157 13.61 -12.12 17.26
N GLY A 158 12.64 -13.06 17.15
CA GLY A 158 11.23 -12.70 17.03
C GLY A 158 10.71 -11.95 18.25
N GLN A 159 11.15 -12.33 19.46
CA GLN A 159 10.81 -11.61 20.69
C GLN A 159 11.39 -10.21 20.74
N ALA A 160 12.66 -10.02 20.29
CA ALA A 160 13.30 -8.71 20.20
C ALA A 160 12.53 -7.79 19.23
N ALA A 161 12.13 -8.32 18.06
CA ALA A 161 11.30 -7.59 17.10
C ALA A 161 9.95 -7.17 17.70
N MET A 162 9.22 -8.09 18.35
CA MET A 162 7.95 -7.78 19.00
C MET A 162 8.11 -6.75 20.12
N ASN A 163 9.16 -6.86 20.94
CA ASN A 163 9.43 -5.89 21.98
C ASN A 163 9.65 -4.50 21.40
N ARG A 164 10.34 -4.40 20.26
CA ARG A 164 10.56 -3.13 19.57
C ARG A 164 9.24 -2.54 19.04
N VAL A 165 8.36 -3.36 18.47
CA VAL A 165 7.00 -2.94 18.08
C VAL A 165 6.27 -2.35 19.28
N MET A 166 6.22 -3.07 20.39
CA MET A 166 5.46 -2.63 21.59
C MET A 166 6.01 -1.34 22.20
N ILE A 167 7.35 -1.21 22.30
CA ILE A 167 7.99 0.03 22.79
C ILE A 167 7.61 1.22 21.90
N THR A 168 7.62 1.04 20.58
CA THR A 168 7.26 2.10 19.62
C THR A 168 5.81 2.50 19.76
N VAL A 169 4.90 1.53 19.81
CA VAL A 169 3.46 1.77 19.97
C VAL A 169 3.16 2.48 21.27
N ASP A 170 3.76 2.06 22.37
CA ASP A 170 3.56 2.69 23.69
C ASP A 170 4.07 4.15 23.66
N LYS A 171 5.25 4.41 23.09
CA LYS A 171 5.81 5.76 22.91
C LYS A 171 4.84 6.65 22.12
N LEU A 172 4.38 6.21 20.95
CA LEU A 172 3.48 6.97 20.08
C LEU A 172 2.11 7.20 20.74
N SER A 173 1.59 6.18 21.42
CA SER A 173 0.31 6.28 22.15
C SER A 173 0.36 7.31 23.27
N GLN A 174 1.48 7.40 23.96
CA GLN A 174 1.69 8.39 25.02
C GLN A 174 1.87 9.81 24.48
N LEU A 175 2.73 9.96 23.45
CA LEU A 175 3.08 11.27 22.89
C LEU A 175 1.91 11.92 22.14
N TYR A 176 1.21 11.16 21.31
CA TYR A 176 0.23 11.72 20.37
C TYR A 176 -1.21 11.34 20.71
N LYS A 177 -1.44 10.67 21.86
CA LYS A 177 -2.76 10.18 22.30
C LYS A 177 -3.44 9.31 21.25
N VAL A 178 -2.61 8.56 20.49
CA VAL A 178 -3.02 7.68 19.41
C VAL A 178 -3.01 6.24 19.90
N LYS A 179 -4.10 5.51 19.68
CA LYS A 179 -4.18 4.09 20.02
C LYS A 179 -4.53 3.30 18.75
N PRO A 180 -3.70 2.35 18.35
CA PRO A 180 -4.04 1.45 17.24
C PRO A 180 -5.34 0.71 17.52
N ASP A 181 -6.23 0.65 16.53
CA ASP A 181 -7.53 -0.01 16.60
C ASP A 181 -7.67 -1.14 15.56
N ARG A 182 -6.64 -1.38 14.74
CA ARG A 182 -6.60 -2.41 13.69
C ARG A 182 -5.33 -3.24 13.81
N GLN A 183 -5.40 -4.47 13.30
CA GLN A 183 -4.26 -5.37 13.28
C GLN A 183 -3.12 -4.84 12.40
N ILE A 184 -1.90 -5.08 12.88
CA ILE A 184 -0.65 -4.75 12.19
C ILE A 184 0.17 -6.04 12.09
N ASN A 185 0.48 -6.45 10.84
CA ASN A 185 1.23 -7.64 10.52
C ASN A 185 2.61 -7.25 9.98
N LEU A 186 3.65 -7.66 10.68
CA LEU A 186 5.04 -7.41 10.35
C LEU A 186 5.68 -8.69 9.80
N THR A 187 6.19 -8.67 8.57
CA THR A 187 6.91 -9.78 7.94
C THR A 187 8.37 -9.40 7.74
N ILE A 188 9.28 -10.13 8.39
CA ILE A 188 10.73 -9.87 8.38
C ILE A 188 11.42 -10.91 7.50
N TYR A 189 12.10 -10.42 6.46
CA TYR A 189 13.02 -11.16 5.60
C TYR A 189 14.45 -10.97 6.09
N PRO A 190 15.35 -11.96 5.90
CA PRO A 190 16.72 -11.87 6.43
C PRO A 190 17.62 -10.89 5.65
N ASP A 191 17.21 -10.52 4.44
CA ASP A 191 17.97 -9.65 3.54
C ASP A 191 17.06 -8.94 2.52
N SER A 192 17.56 -7.85 1.94
CA SER A 192 16.82 -7.03 0.98
C SER A 192 16.47 -7.79 -0.30
N ARG A 193 17.36 -8.68 -0.80
CA ARG A 193 17.10 -9.44 -2.02
C ARG A 193 15.84 -10.28 -1.87
N THR A 194 15.72 -10.99 -0.74
CA THR A 194 14.55 -11.82 -0.47
C THR A 194 13.31 -10.97 -0.22
N MET A 195 13.45 -9.85 0.51
CA MET A 195 12.35 -8.91 0.74
C MET A 195 11.80 -8.34 -0.56
N PHE A 196 12.65 -7.95 -1.51
CA PHE A 196 12.21 -7.39 -2.80
C PHE A 196 11.37 -8.37 -3.63
N THR A 197 11.53 -9.69 -3.42
CA THR A 197 10.63 -10.67 -4.06
C THR A 197 9.21 -10.66 -3.50
N ALA A 198 8.97 -9.91 -2.43
CA ALA A 198 7.68 -9.74 -1.78
C ALA A 198 7.13 -8.32 -1.90
N LEU A 199 7.79 -7.44 -2.61
CA LEU A 199 7.39 -6.06 -2.87
C LEU A 199 7.02 -5.85 -4.34
N PRO A 200 6.32 -4.74 -4.68
CA PRO A 200 6.04 -4.40 -6.07
C PRO A 200 7.33 -4.31 -6.91
N PRO A 201 7.30 -4.72 -8.19
CA PRO A 201 8.50 -4.73 -9.05
C PRO A 201 9.22 -3.39 -9.21
N ASN A 202 8.50 -2.28 -8.97
CA ASN A 202 9.04 -0.91 -9.10
C ASN A 202 9.52 -0.32 -7.77
N THR A 203 9.63 -1.13 -6.72
CA THR A 203 10.17 -0.69 -5.42
C THR A 203 11.62 -0.27 -5.59
N GLN A 204 11.98 0.89 -5.03
CA GLN A 204 13.33 1.44 -5.16
C GLN A 204 14.34 0.59 -4.38
N GLU A 205 15.54 0.37 -4.96
CA GLU A 205 16.56 -0.54 -4.40
C GLU A 205 17.11 -0.15 -3.02
N TRP A 206 16.92 1.11 -2.59
CA TRP A 206 17.38 1.58 -1.26
C TRP A 206 16.35 1.38 -0.15
N VAL A 207 15.16 0.84 -0.46
CA VAL A 207 14.11 0.61 0.53
C VAL A 207 14.50 -0.56 1.43
N GLY A 208 14.66 -0.32 2.73
CA GLY A 208 14.94 -1.35 3.75
C GLY A 208 13.68 -1.94 4.37
N GLY A 209 12.53 -1.29 4.15
CA GLY A 209 11.22 -1.70 4.61
C GLY A 209 10.12 -0.97 3.89
N GLN A 210 8.90 -1.46 4.02
CA GLN A 210 7.71 -0.81 3.49
C GLN A 210 6.50 -1.09 4.37
N ALA A 211 5.91 -0.03 4.90
CA ALA A 211 4.57 -0.07 5.48
C ALA A 211 3.52 0.12 4.39
N ILE A 212 2.45 -0.65 4.46
CA ILE A 212 1.22 -0.46 3.69
C ILE A 212 0.09 -0.26 4.72
N PRO A 213 -0.10 0.97 5.20
CA PRO A 213 -0.96 1.24 6.35
C PRO A 213 -2.44 0.92 6.11
N GLU A 214 -2.93 1.07 4.89
CA GLU A 214 -4.30 0.75 4.49
C GLU A 214 -4.63 -0.73 4.77
N LEU A 215 -3.66 -1.62 4.55
CA LEU A 215 -3.80 -3.07 4.73
C LEU A 215 -3.28 -3.57 6.08
N GLY A 216 -2.72 -2.69 6.90
CA GLY A 216 -2.13 -3.05 8.20
C GLY A 216 -0.92 -3.98 8.06
N THR A 217 -0.13 -3.85 6.99
CA THR A 217 1.03 -4.71 6.73
C THR A 217 2.33 -3.92 6.71
N ILE A 218 3.40 -4.58 7.15
CA ILE A 218 4.78 -4.09 7.10
C ILE A 218 5.66 -5.22 6.58
N VAL A 219 6.53 -4.91 5.63
CA VAL A 219 7.54 -5.83 5.07
C VAL A 219 8.92 -5.23 5.31
N LEU A 220 9.82 -5.97 5.94
CA LEU A 220 11.15 -5.51 6.37
C LEU A 220 12.26 -6.48 5.97
N ALA A 221 13.45 -5.93 5.74
CA ALA A 221 14.68 -6.71 5.63
C ALA A 221 15.55 -6.48 6.90
N ILE A 222 15.62 -7.47 7.78
CA ILE A 222 16.43 -7.41 9.00
C ILE A 222 17.17 -8.74 9.18
N ALA A 223 18.50 -8.70 9.14
CA ALA A 223 19.30 -9.90 9.40
C ALA A 223 19.18 -10.34 10.88
N PRO A 224 19.10 -11.65 11.16
CA PRO A 224 19.10 -12.13 12.54
C PRO A 224 20.31 -11.63 13.32
N GLY A 225 20.05 -11.01 14.48
CA GLY A 225 21.10 -10.43 15.34
C GLY A 225 21.44 -8.97 15.03
N ASP A 226 20.91 -8.38 13.98
CA ASP A 226 21.10 -6.96 13.69
C ASP A 226 20.18 -6.09 14.56
N THR A 227 20.71 -5.75 15.76
CA THR A 227 19.99 -4.93 16.74
C THR A 227 19.87 -3.47 16.31
N THR A 228 20.80 -2.99 15.47
CA THR A 228 20.80 -1.62 14.93
C THR A 228 19.62 -1.48 13.97
N GLU A 229 19.48 -2.43 13.05
CA GLU A 229 18.40 -2.41 12.09
C GLU A 229 17.03 -2.63 12.75
N LEU A 230 16.93 -3.49 13.78
CA LEU A 230 15.72 -3.61 14.60
C LEU A 230 15.30 -2.27 15.22
N GLY A 231 16.26 -1.49 15.71
CA GLY A 231 16.02 -0.17 16.33
C GLY A 231 15.76 0.96 15.32
N ARG A 232 16.12 0.76 14.07
CA ARG A 232 15.92 1.72 12.98
C ARG A 232 14.62 1.46 12.24
N SER A 233 14.49 0.27 11.63
CA SER A 233 13.42 -0.02 10.70
C SER A 233 12.07 -0.28 11.37
N ILE A 234 12.03 -1.03 12.48
CA ILE A 234 10.76 -1.31 13.14
C ILE A 234 10.08 -0.05 13.67
N PRO A 235 10.76 0.87 14.41
CA PRO A 235 10.13 2.10 14.84
C PRO A 235 9.69 3.00 13.67
N HIS A 236 10.44 3.01 12.58
CA HIS A 236 10.09 3.77 11.38
C HIS A 236 8.77 3.26 10.78
N GLU A 237 8.72 1.98 10.41
CA GLU A 237 7.55 1.42 9.71
C GLU A 237 6.30 1.31 10.62
N VAL A 238 6.50 1.03 11.91
CA VAL A 238 5.39 1.02 12.88
C VAL A 238 4.81 2.43 13.05
N SER A 239 5.64 3.49 12.95
CA SER A 239 5.16 4.87 13.00
C SER A 239 4.15 5.17 11.90
N HIS A 240 4.43 4.79 10.65
CA HIS A 240 3.48 4.94 9.55
C HIS A 240 2.13 4.29 9.84
N GLN A 241 2.15 3.06 10.38
CA GLN A 241 0.92 2.33 10.73
C GLN A 241 0.10 3.05 11.80
N VAL A 242 0.77 3.52 12.85
CA VAL A 242 0.10 4.18 13.98
C VAL A 242 -0.42 5.55 13.58
N ILE A 243 0.39 6.34 12.86
CA ILE A 243 0.01 7.68 12.40
C ILE A 243 -1.15 7.59 11.40
N TYR A 244 -1.11 6.64 10.47
CA TYR A 244 -2.22 6.42 9.54
C TYR A 244 -3.53 6.10 10.29
N GLN A 245 -3.51 5.18 11.25
CA GLN A 245 -4.70 4.86 12.03
C GLN A 245 -5.22 6.05 12.85
N ALA A 246 -4.31 6.96 13.25
CA ALA A 246 -4.65 8.19 13.96
C ALA A 246 -5.30 9.24 13.08
N THR A 247 -4.86 9.34 11.84
CA THR A 247 -5.17 10.46 10.95
C THR A 247 -6.08 10.09 9.79
N ARG A 248 -6.32 8.78 9.56
CA ARG A 248 -7.11 8.30 8.41
C ARG A 248 -8.47 8.98 8.32
N ASN A 249 -8.77 9.47 7.15
CA ASN A 249 -10.02 10.09 6.74
C ASN A 249 -10.21 9.86 5.23
N PRO A 250 -11.43 10.05 4.66
CA PRO A 250 -11.69 9.77 3.25
C PRO A 250 -11.20 10.86 2.28
N TYR A 251 -10.64 11.97 2.76
CA TYR A 251 -10.36 13.15 1.92
C TYR A 251 -8.89 13.34 1.58
N ASN A 252 -7.98 13.09 2.53
CA ASN A 252 -6.55 13.31 2.35
C ASN A 252 -5.71 12.41 3.25
N LEU A 253 -4.45 12.26 2.89
CA LEU A 253 -3.42 11.65 3.73
C LEU A 253 -2.66 12.73 4.50
N THR A 254 -1.92 12.32 5.52
CA THR A 254 -0.93 13.17 6.19
C THR A 254 0.12 13.65 5.17
N PRO A 255 0.56 14.94 5.19
CA PRO A 255 1.60 15.39 4.27
C PRO A 255 2.88 14.58 4.44
N LYS A 256 3.54 14.24 3.32
CA LYS A 256 4.66 13.31 3.30
C LYS A 256 5.79 13.72 4.24
N TRP A 257 6.14 15.01 4.30
CA TRP A 257 7.17 15.50 5.23
C TRP A 257 6.83 15.23 6.70
N LEU A 258 5.55 15.31 7.08
CA LEU A 258 5.15 15.08 8.47
C LEU A 258 5.16 13.58 8.79
N ASP A 259 4.63 12.75 7.90
CA ASP A 259 4.62 11.29 8.04
C ASP A 259 6.04 10.74 8.14
N GLU A 260 6.91 11.05 7.18
CA GLU A 260 8.31 10.60 7.17
C GLU A 260 9.14 11.24 8.29
N GLY A 261 8.92 12.52 8.55
CA GLY A 261 9.61 13.20 9.64
C GLY A 261 9.32 12.62 11.02
N LEU A 262 8.08 12.20 11.27
CA LEU A 262 7.69 11.49 12.49
C LEU A 262 8.27 10.08 12.53
N ALA A 263 8.26 9.35 11.40
CA ALA A 263 8.82 8.01 11.30
C ALA A 263 10.33 8.01 11.60
N VAL A 264 11.10 8.89 10.95
CA VAL A 264 12.54 9.05 11.21
C VAL A 264 12.82 9.53 12.64
N ASN A 265 11.99 10.43 13.19
CA ASN A 265 12.16 10.89 14.57
C ASN A 265 11.94 9.80 15.63
N ASN A 266 11.25 8.73 15.28
CA ASN A 266 11.01 7.59 16.17
C ASN A 266 12.06 6.50 16.09
N GLN A 267 12.96 6.52 15.12
CA GLN A 267 14.15 5.64 15.07
C GLN A 267 15.01 5.84 16.33
N ASP A 268 15.74 4.81 16.72
CA ASP A 268 16.68 4.91 17.86
C ASP A 268 17.81 5.90 17.57
N GLN A 269 18.23 5.98 16.32
CA GLN A 269 19.29 6.87 15.86
C GLN A 269 18.91 7.47 14.50
N LEU A 270 19.26 8.74 14.32
CA LEU A 270 19.15 9.39 13.01
C LEU A 270 20.32 8.91 12.13
N ASP A 271 20.00 8.49 10.92
CA ASP A 271 21.00 8.10 9.94
C ASP A 271 21.89 9.29 9.56
N GLY A 272 23.21 9.11 9.67
CA GLY A 272 24.20 10.17 9.44
C GLY A 272 24.11 10.82 8.06
N PHE A 273 23.81 10.00 7.04
CA PHE A 273 23.65 10.51 5.66
C PHE A 273 22.44 11.42 5.47
N LEU A 274 21.35 11.25 6.24
CA LEU A 274 20.22 12.17 6.23
C LEU A 274 20.58 13.53 6.84
N LEU A 275 21.37 13.50 7.92
CA LEU A 275 21.87 14.72 8.54
C LEU A 275 22.87 15.43 7.63
N GLU A 276 23.80 14.70 7.01
CA GLU A 276 24.78 15.24 6.06
C GLU A 276 24.10 15.88 4.85
N ALA A 277 23.11 15.20 4.24
CA ALA A 277 22.34 15.76 3.11
C ALA A 277 21.60 17.04 3.50
N PHE A 278 21.03 17.07 4.71
CA PHE A 278 20.37 18.27 5.23
C PHE A 278 21.35 19.42 5.48
N GLU A 279 22.49 19.16 6.16
CA GLU A 279 23.50 20.17 6.47
C GLU A 279 24.12 20.76 5.20
N HIS A 280 24.44 19.92 4.23
CA HIS A 280 24.94 20.37 2.93
C HIS A 280 23.93 21.30 2.23
N ALA A 281 22.66 20.89 2.16
CA ALA A 281 21.63 21.69 1.51
C ALA A 281 21.33 23.00 2.28
N ARG A 282 21.44 23.00 3.61
CA ARG A 282 21.37 24.22 4.43
C ARG A 282 22.48 25.21 4.05
N ASP A 283 23.71 24.73 3.98
CA ASP A 283 24.89 25.55 3.71
C ASP A 283 24.92 26.06 2.26
N GLU A 284 24.51 25.23 1.30
CA GLU A 284 24.35 25.60 -0.12
C GLU A 284 23.05 26.38 -0.43
N ARG A 285 22.20 26.61 0.57
CA ARG A 285 20.91 27.32 0.42
C ARG A 285 19.95 26.65 -0.56
N THR A 286 19.90 25.32 -0.56
CA THR A 286 19.07 24.50 -1.47
C THR A 286 17.97 23.72 -0.76
N LEU A 287 17.59 24.12 0.48
CA LEU A 287 16.48 23.50 1.20
C LEU A 287 15.16 23.68 0.44
N PHE A 288 14.37 22.64 0.42
CA PHE A 288 13.04 22.68 -0.18
C PHE A 288 12.10 23.65 0.55
N PRO A 289 11.17 24.34 -0.14
CA PRO A 289 9.99 24.87 0.51
C PRO A 289 9.18 23.74 1.13
N LEU A 290 8.72 23.87 2.37
CA LEU A 290 8.03 22.81 3.09
C LEU A 290 6.77 22.32 2.35
N ARG A 291 6.08 23.22 1.66
CA ARG A 291 4.90 22.92 0.85
C ARG A 291 5.19 21.95 -0.31
N VAL A 292 6.40 21.97 -0.86
CA VAL A 292 6.83 21.01 -1.92
C VAL A 292 6.93 19.58 -1.37
N LEU A 293 7.24 19.43 -0.09
CA LEU A 293 7.36 18.14 0.59
C LEU A 293 6.02 17.57 1.07
N ASN A 294 4.89 18.20 0.77
CA ASN A 294 3.57 17.64 1.08
C ASN A 294 3.27 16.37 0.26
N GLY A 295 3.72 16.34 -0.99
CA GLY A 295 3.56 15.20 -1.90
C GLY A 295 4.73 14.22 -1.86
N SER A 296 4.83 13.39 -2.88
CA SER A 296 5.90 12.38 -3.01
C SER A 296 7.28 13.01 -3.01
N PHE A 297 8.22 12.36 -2.33
CA PHE A 297 9.61 12.78 -2.36
C PHE A 297 10.27 12.49 -3.72
N PRO A 298 11.35 13.20 -4.06
CA PRO A 298 12.05 13.00 -5.31
C PRO A 298 12.54 11.55 -5.49
N ALA A 299 12.51 11.04 -6.73
CA ALA A 299 13.04 9.72 -7.05
C ALA A 299 14.59 9.64 -7.00
N ASP A 300 15.27 10.78 -7.15
CA ASP A 300 16.71 10.88 -6.95
C ASP A 300 17.06 10.62 -5.48
N SER A 301 18.03 9.74 -5.22
CA SER A 301 18.37 9.31 -3.87
C SER A 301 18.91 10.45 -2.99
N GLN A 302 19.73 11.35 -3.54
CA GLN A 302 20.32 12.46 -2.78
C GLN A 302 19.26 13.49 -2.38
N LEU A 303 18.37 13.82 -3.33
CA LEU A 303 17.24 14.71 -3.05
C LEU A 303 16.22 14.06 -2.11
N SER A 304 16.06 12.73 -2.20
CA SER A 304 15.23 11.99 -1.26
C SER A 304 15.81 12.02 0.16
N PHE A 305 17.11 11.75 0.32
CA PHE A 305 17.79 11.86 1.63
C PHE A 305 17.68 13.26 2.23
N LEU A 306 17.81 14.30 1.40
CA LEU A 306 17.53 15.67 1.83
C LEU A 306 16.10 15.84 2.30
N ALA A 307 15.11 15.32 1.56
CA ALA A 307 13.71 15.43 1.93
C ALA A 307 13.42 14.76 3.29
N TYR A 308 13.95 13.54 3.53
CA TYR A 308 13.89 12.87 4.83
C TYR A 308 14.59 13.65 5.94
N GLY A 309 15.84 14.08 5.69
CA GLY A 309 16.64 14.86 6.65
C GLY A 309 15.95 16.18 7.01
N GLN A 310 15.44 16.89 6.03
CA GLN A 310 14.70 18.15 6.25
C GLN A 310 13.40 17.89 7.04
N SER A 311 12.64 16.86 6.71
CA SER A 311 11.38 16.49 7.35
C SER A 311 11.54 16.23 8.84
N VAL A 312 12.53 15.43 9.24
CA VAL A 312 12.79 15.16 10.66
C VAL A 312 13.22 16.42 11.42
N GLN A 313 13.97 17.34 10.79
CA GLN A 313 14.36 18.59 11.43
C GLN A 313 13.17 19.52 11.65
N VAL A 314 12.21 19.57 10.72
CA VAL A 314 10.95 20.32 10.89
C VAL A 314 10.12 19.73 12.03
N VAL A 315 9.97 18.38 12.06
CA VAL A 315 9.25 17.69 13.15
C VAL A 315 9.89 18.00 14.50
N ARG A 316 11.22 17.91 14.62
CA ARG A 316 11.95 18.25 15.85
C ARG A 316 11.76 19.72 16.25
N TYR A 317 11.72 20.62 15.29
CA TYR A 317 11.42 22.03 15.56
C TYR A 317 10.01 22.21 16.14
N ILE A 318 9.00 21.56 15.55
CA ILE A 318 7.62 21.59 16.05
C ILE A 318 7.56 21.05 17.48
N LEU A 319 8.12 19.88 17.73
CA LEU A 319 8.14 19.27 19.06
C LEU A 319 8.86 20.14 20.08
N LYS A 320 9.98 20.79 19.71
CA LYS A 320 10.74 21.69 20.59
C LYS A 320 9.98 22.95 20.91
N LYS A 321 9.29 23.55 19.94
CA LYS A 321 8.65 24.88 20.10
C LYS A 321 7.22 24.80 20.60
N TYR A 322 6.45 23.82 20.10
CA TYR A 322 5.03 23.70 20.38
C TYR A 322 4.69 22.48 21.27
N GLY A 323 5.69 21.65 21.57
CA GLY A 323 5.53 20.45 22.38
C GLY A 323 4.67 19.35 21.74
N ASP A 324 4.48 18.26 22.50
CA ASP A 324 3.65 17.14 22.07
C ASP A 324 2.18 17.57 21.85
N ALA A 325 1.68 18.51 22.63
CA ALA A 325 0.31 19.02 22.51
C ALA A 325 0.05 19.72 21.15
N GLY A 326 1.04 20.41 20.58
CA GLY A 326 0.94 20.97 19.23
C GLY A 326 0.86 19.88 18.16
N MET A 327 1.69 18.86 18.27
CA MET A 327 1.68 17.71 17.35
C MET A 327 0.38 16.89 17.48
N GLU A 328 -0.09 16.62 18.68
CA GLU A 328 -1.38 15.95 18.93
C GLU A 328 -2.53 16.65 18.20
N LYS A 329 -2.62 17.99 18.32
CA LYS A 329 -3.66 18.78 17.65
C LYS A 329 -3.54 18.71 16.13
N ILE A 330 -2.33 18.75 15.56
CA ILE A 330 -2.11 18.58 14.11
C ILE A 330 -2.68 17.23 13.66
N LEU A 331 -2.30 16.13 14.30
CA LEU A 331 -2.75 14.78 13.96
C LEU A 331 -4.27 14.63 14.13
N ALA A 332 -4.83 15.16 15.20
CA ALA A 332 -6.27 15.15 15.44
C ALA A 332 -7.06 15.95 14.39
N SER A 333 -6.49 17.04 13.87
CA SER A 333 -7.09 17.83 12.79
C SER A 333 -7.10 17.05 11.46
N PHE A 334 -6.03 16.33 11.15
CA PHE A 334 -6.02 15.44 9.96
C PHE A 334 -7.11 14.38 10.04
N LYS A 335 -7.37 13.80 11.19
CA LYS A 335 -8.48 12.85 11.38
C LYS A 335 -9.85 13.42 11.00
N GLN A 336 -10.02 14.74 11.08
CA GLN A 336 -11.25 15.42 10.69
C GLN A 336 -11.32 15.73 9.18
N GLY A 337 -10.28 15.41 8.41
CA GLY A 337 -10.23 15.61 6.97
C GLY A 337 -10.02 17.06 6.53
N VAL A 338 -9.45 17.91 7.39
CA VAL A 338 -9.13 19.30 7.05
C VAL A 338 -7.89 19.40 6.13
N SER A 339 -7.73 20.52 5.45
CA SER A 339 -6.55 20.76 4.61
C SER A 339 -5.25 20.82 5.42
N TYR A 340 -4.10 20.74 4.72
CA TYR A 340 -2.78 20.84 5.36
C TYR A 340 -2.58 22.15 6.10
N ASP A 341 -2.99 23.29 5.50
CA ASP A 341 -2.89 24.59 6.13
C ASP A 341 -3.79 24.70 7.37
N GLU A 342 -5.00 24.21 7.31
CA GLU A 342 -5.93 24.21 8.46
C GLU A 342 -5.42 23.34 9.60
N ALA A 343 -4.81 22.17 9.32
CA ALA A 343 -4.24 21.31 10.35
C ALA A 343 -3.08 22.00 11.07
N ILE A 344 -2.17 22.65 10.33
CA ILE A 344 -1.05 23.41 10.90
C ILE A 344 -1.55 24.62 11.66
N GLN A 345 -2.53 25.35 11.12
CA GLN A 345 -3.15 26.51 11.81
C GLN A 345 -3.83 26.09 13.13
N SER A 346 -4.55 24.97 13.11
CA SER A 346 -5.22 24.44 14.31
C SER A 346 -4.24 23.98 15.39
N GLY A 347 -3.16 23.31 14.98
CA GLY A 347 -2.15 22.79 15.91
C GLY A 347 -1.20 23.83 16.47
N LEU A 348 -0.75 24.74 15.62
CA LEU A 348 0.36 25.65 15.92
C LEU A 348 -0.05 27.14 15.96
N GLY A 349 -1.24 27.49 15.48
CA GLY A 349 -1.70 28.88 15.40
C GLY A 349 -1.07 29.70 14.27
N ILE A 350 -0.35 29.06 13.33
CA ILE A 350 0.37 29.70 12.22
C ILE A 350 0.11 28.95 10.91
N SER A 351 0.30 29.61 9.76
CA SER A 351 0.20 28.96 8.45
C SER A 351 1.41 28.04 8.17
N LEU A 352 1.27 27.11 7.21
CA LEU A 352 2.38 26.25 6.76
C LEU A 352 3.56 27.07 6.23
N ASP A 353 3.32 28.16 5.49
CA ASP A 353 4.37 29.02 4.99
C ASP A 353 5.06 29.82 6.11
N GLN A 354 4.33 30.15 7.16
CA GLN A 354 4.92 30.77 8.36
C GLN A 354 5.76 29.76 9.14
N LEU A 355 5.31 28.50 9.25
CA LEU A 355 6.09 27.42 9.85
C LEU A 355 7.41 27.22 9.10
N ASP A 356 7.39 27.15 7.76
CA ASP A 356 8.60 27.01 6.93
C ASP A 356 9.59 28.15 7.18
N ARG A 357 9.11 29.40 7.20
CA ARG A 357 9.96 30.58 7.47
C ARG A 357 10.57 30.55 8.87
N GLU A 358 9.76 30.35 9.90
CA GLU A 358 10.22 30.35 11.27
C GLU A 358 11.20 29.23 11.57
N TRP A 359 10.95 28.04 11.03
CA TRP A 359 11.89 26.93 11.14
C TRP A 359 13.22 27.24 10.45
N LYS A 360 13.21 27.73 9.20
CA LYS A 360 14.40 28.14 8.46
C LYS A 360 15.19 29.24 9.19
N GLN A 361 14.52 30.23 9.73
CA GLN A 361 15.16 31.26 10.57
C GLN A 361 15.83 30.66 11.81
N SER A 362 15.20 29.67 12.46
CA SER A 362 15.73 29.02 13.66
C SER A 362 17.03 28.27 13.46
N ILE A 363 17.35 27.89 12.21
CA ILE A 363 18.58 27.20 11.80
C ILE A 363 19.56 28.14 11.08
N GLY A 364 19.32 29.46 11.08
CA GLY A 364 20.17 30.45 10.42
C GLY A 364 20.09 30.45 8.89
N TYR A 365 19.08 29.79 8.31
CA TYR A 365 18.88 29.78 6.86
C TYR A 365 18.25 31.10 6.39
N PRO A 366 18.81 31.76 5.35
CA PRO A 366 18.28 33.03 4.87
C PRO A 366 16.89 32.84 4.27
N VAL A 367 15.91 33.52 4.82
CA VAL A 367 14.56 33.59 4.26
C VAL A 367 14.40 34.95 3.58
N SER A 368 14.02 34.94 2.31
CA SER A 368 13.60 36.16 1.63
C SER A 368 12.32 36.65 2.30
N GLU A 369 12.23 37.96 2.58
CA GLU A 369 10.97 38.60 2.92
C GLU A 369 10.09 38.54 1.67
N LEU A 370 9.35 37.42 1.53
CA LEU A 370 8.28 37.39 0.54
C LEU A 370 7.25 38.46 0.96
N PRO A 371 6.77 39.29 0.03
CA PRO A 371 5.62 40.14 0.31
C PRO A 371 4.50 39.24 0.87
N PRO A 372 3.68 39.75 1.80
CA PRO A 372 2.57 38.98 2.35
C PRO A 372 1.81 38.36 1.19
N ALA A 373 1.59 37.05 1.25
CA ALA A 373 0.88 36.34 0.20
C ALA A 373 -0.42 37.09 -0.08
N THR A 374 -0.52 37.70 -1.23
CA THR A 374 -1.80 38.21 -1.71
C THR A 374 -2.69 36.95 -1.75
N PRO A 375 -3.83 36.92 -1.04
CA PRO A 375 -4.70 35.75 -1.09
C PRO A 375 -5.02 35.53 -2.56
N THR A 376 -4.57 34.41 -3.10
CA THR A 376 -5.00 33.96 -4.42
C THR A 376 -6.52 33.88 -4.33
N PRO A 377 -7.27 34.67 -5.15
CA PRO A 377 -8.72 34.57 -5.11
C PRO A 377 -9.06 33.09 -5.32
N GLU A 378 -9.80 32.56 -4.38
CA GLU A 378 -10.32 31.19 -4.49
C GLU A 378 -10.93 31.06 -5.91
N PRO A 379 -10.55 30.06 -6.72
CA PRO A 379 -11.18 29.87 -8.00
C PRO A 379 -12.69 29.77 -7.72
N PRO A 380 -13.53 30.50 -8.47
CA PRO A 380 -14.95 30.47 -8.22
C PRO A 380 -15.39 29.00 -8.16
N VAL A 381 -15.98 28.61 -7.04
CA VAL A 381 -16.55 27.27 -6.87
C VAL A 381 -17.44 27.07 -8.08
N PRO A 382 -17.18 26.09 -8.97
CA PRO A 382 -18.04 25.88 -10.11
C PRO A 382 -19.43 25.64 -9.56
N SER A 383 -20.36 26.55 -9.87
CA SER A 383 -21.76 26.37 -9.53
C SER A 383 -22.16 24.99 -10.04
N PRO A 384 -22.80 24.12 -9.23
CA PRO A 384 -23.19 22.81 -9.69
C PRO A 384 -24.04 23.00 -10.95
N THR A 385 -23.48 22.65 -12.10
CA THR A 385 -24.23 22.61 -13.34
C THR A 385 -25.27 21.51 -13.11
N LEU A 386 -26.51 21.92 -12.88
CA LEU A 386 -27.63 20.98 -12.87
C LEU A 386 -27.61 20.32 -14.24
N TYR A 387 -27.15 19.08 -14.30
CA TYR A 387 -27.36 18.23 -15.46
C TYR A 387 -28.87 18.16 -15.66
N ALA A 388 -29.36 18.81 -16.69
CA ALA A 388 -30.75 18.62 -17.11
C ALA A 388 -30.91 17.12 -17.38
N SER A 389 -31.77 16.45 -16.61
CA SER A 389 -32.15 15.07 -16.88
C SER A 389 -32.56 14.96 -18.35
N PRO A 390 -32.05 14.01 -19.12
CA PRO A 390 -32.52 13.81 -20.47
C PRO A 390 -34.01 13.53 -20.41
N THR A 391 -34.81 14.38 -21.03
CA THR A 391 -36.24 14.15 -21.24
C THR A 391 -36.36 12.84 -22.01
N PRO A 392 -37.09 11.83 -21.53
CA PRO A 392 -37.27 10.62 -22.29
C PRO A 392 -38.09 10.95 -23.56
N THR A 393 -37.41 10.99 -24.69
CA THR A 393 -38.07 11.03 -26.00
C THR A 393 -38.73 9.68 -26.21
N GLN A 394 -40.02 9.59 -25.97
CA GLN A 394 -40.83 8.46 -26.41
C GLN A 394 -40.86 8.48 -27.93
N GLU A 395 -40.00 7.71 -28.55
CA GLU A 395 -40.13 7.36 -29.96
C GLU A 395 -41.21 6.30 -30.07
N LEU A 396 -42.37 6.71 -30.62
CA LEU A 396 -43.46 5.82 -30.98
C LEU A 396 -42.99 4.91 -32.11
N VAL A 397 -42.66 3.65 -31.77
CA VAL A 397 -42.42 2.61 -32.76
C VAL A 397 -43.74 2.22 -33.39
N PRO A 398 -43.96 2.36 -34.73
CA PRO A 398 -45.16 1.88 -35.38
C PRO A 398 -45.18 0.36 -35.39
N ILE A 399 -46.33 -0.20 -34.96
CA ILE A 399 -46.64 -1.62 -35.02
C ILE A 399 -46.73 -2.02 -36.49
N VAL A 400 -45.76 -2.77 -37.00
CA VAL A 400 -45.85 -3.40 -38.34
C VAL A 400 -46.31 -4.83 -38.14
N THR A 401 -47.51 -5.08 -38.67
CA THR A 401 -48.15 -6.40 -38.81
C THR A 401 -47.33 -7.26 -39.79
N PRO A 402 -47.11 -8.56 -39.53
CA PRO A 402 -46.37 -9.43 -40.45
C PRO A 402 -47.18 -9.85 -41.65
N ALA A 403 -46.67 -9.60 -42.86
CA ALA A 403 -47.19 -10.22 -44.09
C ALA A 403 -46.18 -11.23 -44.64
N ALA A 404 -46.76 -12.30 -45.14
CA ALA A 404 -46.19 -13.59 -45.48
C ALA A 404 -45.07 -13.63 -46.53
N THR A 405 -44.18 -14.57 -46.33
CA THR A 405 -43.58 -15.55 -47.25
C THR A 405 -43.44 -15.19 -48.74
N GLN A 406 -42.19 -15.19 -49.24
CA GLN A 406 -41.87 -15.94 -50.47
C GLN A 406 -40.34 -16.23 -50.56
N ALA A 407 -40.08 -17.38 -51.13
CA ALA A 407 -38.83 -18.13 -51.16
C ALA A 407 -37.97 -17.86 -52.42
N LEU A 408 -36.72 -18.36 -52.33
CA LEU A 408 -35.81 -18.83 -53.41
C LEU A 408 -35.07 -17.73 -54.20
N VAL A 409 -33.77 -17.84 -54.58
CA VAL A 409 -32.82 -18.91 -54.99
C VAL A 409 -31.42 -18.28 -55.05
N PRO A 410 -30.33 -19.04 -55.04
CA PRO A 410 -28.93 -18.59 -54.86
C PRO A 410 -28.18 -18.42 -56.18
N VAL A 411 -27.16 -17.55 -56.21
CA VAL A 411 -26.05 -17.54 -57.21
C VAL A 411 -24.94 -16.69 -56.58
N GLY A 412 -23.76 -17.11 -56.30
CA GLY A 412 -22.69 -17.53 -57.16
C GLY A 412 -21.44 -16.73 -56.70
N THR A 413 -20.41 -17.43 -56.23
CA THR A 413 -19.03 -16.93 -56.06
C THR A 413 -18.43 -16.43 -57.38
N PRO A 414 -17.43 -15.53 -57.37
CA PRO A 414 -16.07 -16.05 -57.48
C PRO A 414 -14.99 -15.41 -56.59
N ALA A 415 -14.01 -16.23 -56.35
CA ALA A 415 -12.75 -15.93 -55.73
C ALA A 415 -11.90 -14.93 -56.53
N THR A 416 -11.11 -14.10 -55.83
CA THR A 416 -9.86 -13.57 -56.39
C THR A 416 -8.79 -13.57 -55.30
N GLU A 417 -7.83 -14.40 -55.58
CA GLU A 417 -6.55 -14.59 -55.00
C GLU A 417 -5.65 -13.36 -55.25
N VAL A 418 -5.01 -12.76 -54.25
CA VAL A 418 -3.82 -11.92 -54.48
C VAL A 418 -2.75 -12.23 -53.40
N ALA A 419 -1.64 -12.58 -53.94
CA ALA A 419 -0.35 -13.02 -53.48
C ALA A 419 0.21 -12.41 -52.20
N ALA A 420 0.89 -13.30 -51.47
CA ALA A 420 1.86 -13.05 -50.43
C ALA A 420 3.14 -12.43 -50.99
N THR A 421 3.66 -11.42 -50.28
CA THR A 421 5.07 -11.02 -50.41
C THR A 421 5.79 -11.27 -49.10
N ALA A 422 6.82 -12.08 -49.20
CA ALA A 422 7.75 -12.46 -48.16
C ALA A 422 8.66 -11.29 -47.74
N GLY A 423 8.84 -11.08 -46.47
CA GLY A 423 9.85 -10.19 -45.90
C GLY A 423 10.74 -10.95 -44.91
N ASN A 424 12.02 -10.86 -45.13
CA ASN A 424 13.18 -11.58 -44.61
C ASN A 424 13.24 -11.80 -43.08
N PRO A 425 13.86 -12.91 -42.65
CA PRO A 425 14.16 -13.19 -41.23
C PRO A 425 15.46 -12.52 -40.77
N LEU A 426 15.44 -12.03 -39.52
CA LEU A 426 16.64 -11.59 -38.80
C LEU A 426 17.49 -12.81 -38.35
N PRO A 427 18.80 -12.65 -38.23
CA PRO A 427 19.72 -13.75 -37.99
C PRO A 427 19.74 -14.17 -36.49
N THR A 428 19.68 -15.47 -36.30
CA THR A 428 19.98 -16.20 -35.05
C THR A 428 21.49 -16.23 -34.82
N MET A 429 21.95 -15.85 -33.62
CA MET A 429 23.32 -16.15 -33.17
C MET A 429 23.35 -17.45 -32.35
N PRO A 430 24.43 -18.24 -32.45
CA PRO A 430 24.48 -19.58 -31.86
C PRO A 430 24.87 -19.57 -30.38
N LEU A 431 24.27 -20.53 -29.62
CA LEU A 431 24.74 -20.93 -28.30
C LEU A 431 26.08 -21.67 -28.44
N GLU A 432 27.09 -21.16 -27.73
CA GLU A 432 28.26 -21.98 -27.38
C GLU A 432 28.14 -22.51 -25.95
N ALA A 433 28.23 -23.83 -25.88
CA ALA A 433 28.35 -24.57 -24.64
C ALA A 433 29.81 -24.59 -24.19
N SER A 434 30.07 -24.32 -22.91
CA SER A 434 31.37 -24.66 -22.32
C SER A 434 31.16 -25.38 -20.99
N SER A 435 31.76 -26.54 -20.94
CA SER A 435 31.79 -27.58 -19.92
C SER A 435 32.60 -27.21 -18.66
N PRO A 436 32.52 -28.02 -17.58
CA PRO A 436 32.99 -27.67 -16.24
C PRO A 436 34.49 -28.01 -16.06
N ILE A 437 35.16 -27.19 -15.26
CA ILE A 437 36.50 -27.52 -14.73
C ILE A 437 36.39 -27.71 -13.20
N SER A 438 36.54 -28.97 -12.83
CA SER A 438 36.86 -29.45 -11.47
C SER A 438 38.32 -29.19 -11.18
N ARG A 439 38.63 -28.64 -9.99
CA ARG A 439 39.94 -28.87 -9.34
C ARG A 439 39.83 -28.84 -7.83
N ASN A 440 40.01 -30.00 -7.25
CA ASN A 440 40.49 -30.27 -5.91
C ASN A 440 41.85 -29.63 -5.67
N THR A 441 42.02 -29.00 -4.52
CA THR A 441 43.35 -29.00 -3.87
C THR A 441 43.16 -28.95 -2.36
N THR A 442 43.52 -30.05 -1.72
CA THR A 442 43.84 -30.24 -0.31
C THR A 442 45.12 -29.52 0.01
N VAL A 443 45.18 -28.74 1.10
CA VAL A 443 46.45 -28.40 1.77
C VAL A 443 46.26 -28.42 3.28
N THR A 444 47.14 -29.20 3.91
CA THR A 444 47.39 -29.51 5.29
C THR A 444 47.81 -28.28 6.11
N ALA A 445 47.47 -28.35 7.40
CA ALA A 445 47.93 -27.44 8.47
C ALA A 445 49.45 -27.55 8.71
N ASN A 446 50.10 -26.46 9.02
CA ASN A 446 51.15 -26.35 10.07
C ASN A 446 51.36 -24.89 10.49
N GLY A 447 51.66 -24.76 11.75
CA GLY A 447 51.58 -23.65 12.61
C GLY A 447 52.73 -22.64 12.60
N GLU A 448 52.61 -21.78 13.57
CA GLU A 448 53.58 -20.93 14.31
C GLU A 448 53.49 -19.42 14.14
N ASN A 449 53.07 -18.84 15.25
CA ASN A 449 53.44 -17.56 15.92
C ASN A 449 54.20 -16.48 15.14
N SER A 450 53.67 -15.25 15.10
CA SER A 450 54.15 -14.12 15.95
C SER A 450 53.50 -12.78 15.56
N SER A 451 53.09 -12.07 16.58
CA SER A 451 53.02 -10.61 16.82
C SER A 451 52.86 -9.64 15.63
N GLY A 452 51.82 -8.84 15.69
CA GLY A 452 51.67 -7.60 14.93
C GLY A 452 50.27 -7.00 15.02
N ASN A 453 50.01 -6.27 16.10
CA ASN A 453 48.88 -5.38 16.26
C ASN A 453 48.85 -4.33 15.15
N SER A 454 47.67 -4.05 14.63
CA SER A 454 47.22 -2.87 13.90
C SER A 454 46.72 -3.23 12.51
N ASN A 455 45.45 -3.68 12.41
CA ASN A 455 44.63 -3.56 11.19
C ASN A 455 43.25 -4.28 11.29
N ILE A 456 42.64 -4.31 12.48
CA ILE A 456 41.31 -4.91 12.67
C ILE A 456 40.19 -3.85 12.86
N LEU A 457 40.45 -2.56 12.62
CA LEU A 457 39.43 -1.51 12.83
C LEU A 457 38.79 -0.97 11.54
N ILE A 458 39.14 -1.50 10.38
CA ILE A 458 38.55 -1.05 9.09
C ILE A 458 37.57 -2.09 8.48
N GLY A 459 37.57 -3.31 9.00
CA GLY A 459 36.69 -4.37 8.48
C GLY A 459 35.26 -4.42 9.07
N ALA A 460 35.03 -3.82 10.23
CA ALA A 460 33.76 -3.91 10.94
C ALA A 460 32.78 -2.76 10.63
N LEU A 461 33.23 -1.67 10.02
CA LEU A 461 32.38 -0.54 9.60
C LEU A 461 31.83 -0.67 8.18
N ALA A 462 32.30 -1.64 7.40
CA ALA A 462 31.82 -1.87 6.03
C ALA A 462 30.62 -2.81 5.93
N GLY A 463 30.26 -3.51 7.00
CA GLY A 463 29.17 -4.50 7.01
C GLY A 463 27.80 -3.91 7.33
N THR A 464 27.73 -2.84 8.10
CA THR A 464 26.47 -2.25 8.56
C THR A 464 25.93 -1.14 7.66
N ALA A 465 26.75 -0.59 6.78
CA ALA A 465 26.32 0.41 5.79
C ALA A 465 25.70 -0.21 4.52
N LEU A 466 25.73 -1.54 4.38
CA LEU A 466 25.37 -2.20 3.12
C LEU A 466 23.87 -2.44 2.91
N VAL A 467 23.04 -2.28 3.90
CA VAL A 467 21.61 -2.56 3.81
C VAL A 467 20.80 -1.34 3.35
N LEU A 468 21.26 -0.11 3.62
CA LEU A 468 20.74 1.12 2.99
C LEU A 468 21.71 1.69 1.93
N MET A 469 22.91 1.14 1.80
CA MET A 469 24.00 1.69 1.01
C MET A 469 24.48 0.76 -0.12
N GLY A 470 23.79 -0.32 -0.45
CA GLY A 470 24.11 -1.15 -1.62
C GLY A 470 24.21 -0.34 -2.92
N GLY A 471 23.42 0.74 -3.03
CA GLY A 471 23.49 1.68 -4.15
C GLY A 471 24.63 2.70 -4.04
N LEU A 472 24.96 3.17 -2.83
CA LEU A 472 25.94 4.25 -2.66
C LEU A 472 27.39 3.77 -2.77
N ALA A 473 27.72 2.58 -2.26
CA ALA A 473 29.06 2.00 -2.40
C ALA A 473 29.38 1.70 -3.87
N PHE A 474 28.39 1.31 -4.66
CA PHE A 474 28.56 1.10 -6.11
C PHE A 474 28.71 2.41 -6.88
N LEU A 475 28.02 3.49 -6.47
CA LEU A 475 28.12 4.80 -7.11
C LEU A 475 29.43 5.53 -6.73
N VAL A 476 29.87 5.49 -5.48
CA VAL A 476 31.13 6.12 -5.06
C VAL A 476 32.34 5.45 -5.70
N THR A 477 32.36 4.13 -5.82
CA THR A 477 33.44 3.41 -6.54
C THR A 477 33.43 3.67 -8.04
N ASN A 478 32.27 3.90 -8.67
CA ASN A 478 32.20 4.24 -10.10
C ASN A 478 32.52 5.71 -10.40
N VAL A 479 32.19 6.63 -9.49
CA VAL A 479 32.55 8.07 -9.64
C VAL A 479 34.03 8.31 -9.42
N LEU A 480 34.65 7.60 -8.48
CA LEU A 480 36.12 7.71 -8.27
C LEU A 480 36.96 7.01 -9.35
N ARG A 481 36.38 6.08 -10.12
CA ARG A 481 37.04 5.44 -11.26
C ARG A 481 37.00 6.25 -12.58
N LYS A 482 36.23 7.34 -12.63
CA LYS A 482 36.04 8.17 -13.87
C LYS A 482 36.69 9.55 -13.79
N ARG A 483 37.65 9.79 -12.88
CA ARG A 483 38.49 10.98 -12.95
C ARG A 483 39.88 10.57 -13.47
N PRO A 484 40.35 11.26 -14.53
CA PRO A 484 41.65 10.97 -15.16
C PRO A 484 42.82 11.24 -14.23
#